data_5ade8ddd298f99724de910c89244f5a5
#
_entry.id   5ade8ddd298f99724de910c89244f5a5
#
_cell.length_a   1.000
_cell.length_b   1.000
_cell.length_c   1.000
_cell.angle_alpha   90.00
_cell.angle_beta   90.00
_cell.angle_gamma   90.00
#
_symmetry.space_group_name_H-M   'P 1'
#
loop_
_entity.id
_entity.type
_entity.pdbx_description
1 polymer ?
#
loop_
_entity_poly.entity_id
_entity_poly.type
_entity_poly.pdbx_seq_one_letter_code
_entity_poly.pdbx_strand_id
1 'polypeptide(L)'
;LPVYKPAASRKQIEKALDMLAAAEKPLIVAGGGIINADASKLLVEFAELTGVPVIPTLMGWGTIPDDHPLMAGMVGLQTSHRYGNATMLAADFVLGIGNRWANRHTGSPEVYCKGRTFVHVDIEPTQIGRVFNPELGIVSDAKAALELFVQVAKERKAAKKLKDFSDW
;
A
#
# COMPACT_ATOMS: atom_id res chain seq x y z
N LEU A 1 5.47 -27.65 -13.69
CA LEU A 1 4.44 -27.78 -12.65
C LEU A 1 3.58 -26.54 -12.64
N PRO A 2 2.25 -26.65 -12.55
CA PRO A 2 1.39 -25.48 -12.39
C PRO A 2 1.69 -24.81 -11.05
N VAL A 3 1.89 -23.49 -11.08
CA VAL A 3 2.10 -22.68 -9.87
C VAL A 3 0.82 -21.91 -9.59
N TYR A 4 0.25 -22.14 -8.43
CA TYR A 4 -0.95 -21.43 -7.98
C TYR A 4 -0.52 -20.24 -7.11
N LYS A 5 -0.99 -19.04 -7.46
CA LYS A 5 -0.74 -17.84 -6.68
C LYS A 5 -1.69 -17.78 -5.48
N PRO A 6 -1.21 -17.42 -4.29
CA PRO A 6 -2.09 -17.19 -3.14
C PRO A 6 -2.99 -15.99 -3.39
N ALA A 7 -4.20 -16.04 -2.84
CA ALA A 7 -5.16 -14.95 -2.93
C ALA A 7 -5.68 -14.57 -1.53
N ALA A 8 -5.82 -13.27 -1.29
CA ALA A 8 -6.41 -12.75 -0.08
C ALA A 8 -7.88 -13.18 0.05
N SER A 9 -8.32 -13.43 1.27
CA SER A 9 -9.74 -13.60 1.55
C SER A 9 -10.45 -12.25 1.69
N ARG A 10 -11.73 -12.20 1.37
CA ARG A 10 -12.56 -11.01 1.56
C ARG A 10 -12.47 -10.46 3.01
N LYS A 11 -12.49 -11.34 4.00
CA LYS A 11 -12.39 -10.97 5.42
C LYS A 11 -11.09 -10.24 5.76
N GLN A 12 -9.96 -10.64 5.15
CA GLN A 12 -8.68 -9.95 5.33
C GLN A 12 -8.72 -8.55 4.73
N ILE A 13 -9.29 -8.40 3.53
CA ILE A 13 -9.42 -7.11 2.86
C ILE A 13 -10.37 -6.17 3.63
N GLU A 14 -11.52 -6.69 4.09
CA GLU A 14 -12.44 -5.90 4.92
C GLU A 14 -11.77 -5.38 6.19
N LYS A 15 -10.97 -6.23 6.87
CA LYS A 15 -10.20 -5.82 8.05
C LYS A 15 -9.16 -4.75 7.69
N ALA A 16 -8.43 -4.90 6.59
CA ALA A 16 -7.48 -3.89 6.12
C ALA A 16 -8.16 -2.55 5.84
N LEU A 17 -9.34 -2.57 5.21
CA LEU A 17 -10.13 -1.36 4.94
C LEU A 17 -10.73 -0.74 6.21
N ASP A 18 -11.05 -1.54 7.23
CA ASP A 18 -11.48 -1.01 8.54
C ASP A 18 -10.33 -0.29 9.23
N MET A 19 -9.12 -0.85 9.19
CA MET A 19 -7.92 -0.22 9.73
C MET A 19 -7.58 1.08 8.97
N LEU A 20 -7.67 1.05 7.64
CA LEU A 20 -7.49 2.25 6.80
C LEU A 20 -8.53 3.32 7.15
N ALA A 21 -9.79 2.96 7.32
CA ALA A 21 -10.86 3.91 7.67
C ALA A 21 -10.67 4.54 9.06
N ALA A 22 -9.99 3.87 9.98
CA ALA A 22 -9.66 4.39 11.30
C ALA A 22 -8.48 5.39 11.28
N ALA A 23 -7.70 5.43 10.20
CA ALA A 23 -6.57 6.34 10.05
C ALA A 23 -7.03 7.78 9.77
N GLU A 24 -6.14 8.74 10.07
CA GLU A 24 -6.30 10.14 9.67
C GLU A 24 -5.50 10.47 8.42
N LYS A 25 -4.30 9.89 8.32
CA LYS A 25 -3.31 10.15 7.25
C LYS A 25 -2.78 8.86 6.65
N PRO A 26 -3.62 8.09 5.96
CA PRO A 26 -3.20 6.83 5.36
C PRO A 26 -2.31 7.04 4.15
N LEU A 27 -1.47 6.04 3.86
CA LEU A 27 -0.54 6.03 2.74
C LEU A 27 -0.48 4.64 2.11
N ILE A 28 -0.39 4.56 0.79
CA ILE A 28 -0.08 3.33 0.07
C ILE A 28 1.40 3.33 -0.33
N VAL A 29 2.12 2.28 0.03
CA VAL A 29 3.48 2.02 -0.46
C VAL A 29 3.40 0.93 -1.53
N ALA A 30 3.66 1.33 -2.77
CA ALA A 30 3.54 0.49 -3.95
C ALA A 30 4.89 -0.12 -4.36
N GLY A 31 5.01 -1.42 -4.27
CA GLY A 31 6.23 -2.14 -4.64
C GLY A 31 6.21 -2.72 -6.05
N GLY A 32 7.35 -3.27 -6.49
CA GLY A 32 7.52 -3.91 -7.80
C GLY A 32 6.62 -5.12 -8.03
N GLY A 33 6.11 -5.74 -6.95
CA GLY A 33 5.14 -6.83 -7.05
C GLY A 33 3.84 -6.44 -7.76
N ILE A 34 3.45 -5.16 -7.71
CA ILE A 34 2.28 -4.64 -8.44
C ILE A 34 2.54 -4.64 -9.94
N ILE A 35 3.73 -4.23 -10.36
CA ILE A 35 4.14 -4.25 -11.79
C ILE A 35 4.19 -5.70 -12.28
N ASN A 36 4.85 -6.58 -11.52
CA ASN A 36 4.99 -7.99 -11.87
C ASN A 36 3.63 -8.72 -11.97
N ALA A 37 2.63 -8.25 -11.24
CA ALA A 37 1.27 -8.79 -11.28
C ALA A 37 0.39 -8.13 -12.34
N ASP A 38 0.89 -7.15 -13.10
CA ASP A 38 0.09 -6.34 -14.04
C ASP A 38 -1.14 -5.71 -13.35
N ALA A 39 -0.92 -5.08 -12.19
CA ALA A 39 -1.98 -4.57 -11.32
C ALA A 39 -1.94 -3.04 -11.13
N SER A 40 -1.13 -2.32 -11.90
CA SER A 40 -0.98 -0.86 -11.76
C SER A 40 -2.30 -0.10 -11.94
N LYS A 41 -3.14 -0.51 -12.90
CA LYS A 41 -4.47 0.09 -13.12
C LYS A 41 -5.40 -0.08 -11.92
N LEU A 42 -5.35 -1.25 -11.27
CA LEU A 42 -6.14 -1.52 -10.07
C LEU A 42 -5.65 -0.71 -8.87
N LEU A 43 -4.33 -0.50 -8.76
CA LEU A 43 -3.77 0.38 -7.73
C LEU A 43 -4.28 1.82 -7.90
N VAL A 44 -4.20 2.35 -9.12
CA VAL A 44 -4.68 3.72 -9.41
C VAL A 44 -6.17 3.83 -9.09
N GLU A 45 -6.98 2.88 -9.57
CA GLU A 45 -8.42 2.85 -9.29
C GLU A 45 -8.72 2.81 -7.78
N PHE A 46 -7.98 2.00 -7.02
CA PHE A 46 -8.14 1.94 -5.56
C PHE A 46 -7.75 3.26 -4.87
N ALA A 47 -6.63 3.87 -5.30
CA ALA A 47 -6.19 5.16 -4.80
C ALA A 47 -7.22 6.27 -5.09
N GLU A 48 -7.76 6.33 -6.31
CA GLU A 48 -8.81 7.29 -6.70
C GLU A 48 -10.13 7.08 -5.95
N LEU A 49 -10.52 5.81 -5.69
CA LEU A 49 -11.72 5.50 -4.91
C LEU A 49 -11.64 6.01 -3.47
N THR A 50 -10.44 5.97 -2.88
CA THR A 50 -10.22 6.28 -1.46
C THR A 50 -9.62 7.65 -1.22
N GLY A 51 -9.03 8.29 -2.23
CA GLY A 51 -8.27 9.54 -2.08
C GLY A 51 -6.92 9.35 -1.37
N VAL A 52 -6.44 8.11 -1.18
CA VAL A 52 -5.21 7.82 -0.45
C VAL A 52 -3.98 8.04 -1.34
N PRO A 53 -2.99 8.84 -0.91
CA PRO A 53 -1.78 9.06 -1.69
C PRO A 53 -0.94 7.79 -1.81
N VAL A 54 -0.16 7.73 -2.90
CA VAL A 54 0.69 6.59 -3.25
C VAL A 54 2.14 7.00 -3.29
N ILE A 55 3.00 6.23 -2.65
CA ILE A 55 4.45 6.30 -2.75
C ILE A 55 4.97 5.01 -3.39
N PRO A 56 5.48 5.04 -4.62
CA PRO A 56 6.18 3.89 -5.17
C PRO A 56 7.55 3.71 -4.52
N THR A 57 7.94 2.45 -4.34
CA THR A 57 9.35 2.12 -4.08
C THR A 57 10.16 2.26 -5.38
N LEU A 58 11.49 2.21 -5.31
CA LEU A 58 12.32 2.24 -6.51
C LEU A 58 11.90 1.18 -7.54
N MET A 59 11.62 -0.05 -7.09
CA MET A 59 11.15 -1.14 -7.96
C MET A 59 9.67 -1.04 -8.32
N GLY A 60 8.92 -0.18 -7.63
CA GLY A 60 7.52 0.11 -7.90
C GLY A 60 7.30 1.37 -8.74
N TRP A 61 8.37 2.00 -9.23
CA TRP A 61 8.25 3.17 -10.09
C TRP A 61 7.46 2.81 -11.36
N GLY A 62 6.44 3.62 -11.70
CA GLY A 62 5.52 3.34 -12.80
C GLY A 62 4.24 2.59 -12.37
N THR A 63 4.06 2.26 -11.09
CA THR A 63 2.78 1.71 -10.59
C THR A 63 1.66 2.74 -10.60
N ILE A 64 2.01 4.01 -10.53
CA ILE A 64 1.13 5.16 -10.69
C ILE A 64 1.84 6.18 -11.60
N PRO A 65 1.14 6.91 -12.50
CA PRO A 65 1.77 7.97 -13.30
C PRO A 65 2.43 9.06 -12.44
N ASP A 66 3.57 9.57 -12.90
CA ASP A 66 4.34 10.58 -12.14
C ASP A 66 3.59 11.91 -11.99
N ASP A 67 2.69 12.24 -12.91
CA ASP A 67 1.84 13.43 -12.91
C ASP A 67 0.47 13.21 -12.26
N HIS A 68 0.23 12.04 -11.68
CA HIS A 68 -1.04 11.74 -11.02
C HIS A 68 -1.19 12.55 -9.71
N PRO A 69 -2.36 13.16 -9.43
CA PRO A 69 -2.57 13.98 -8.23
C PRO A 69 -2.27 13.25 -6.90
N LEU A 70 -2.46 11.93 -6.86
CA LEU A 70 -2.19 11.11 -5.68
C LEU A 70 -0.76 10.55 -5.63
N MET A 71 0.10 10.88 -6.60
CA MET A 71 1.52 10.52 -6.57
C MET A 71 2.28 11.42 -5.59
N ALA A 72 2.60 10.91 -4.42
CA ALA A 72 3.24 11.68 -3.33
C ALA A 72 4.78 11.75 -3.43
N GLY A 73 5.36 11.30 -4.52
CA GLY A 73 6.81 11.20 -4.72
C GLY A 73 7.37 9.88 -4.22
N MET A 74 8.68 9.72 -4.29
CA MET A 74 9.38 8.52 -3.80
C MET A 74 9.87 8.73 -2.36
N VAL A 75 10.01 7.61 -1.66
CA VAL A 75 10.60 7.55 -0.31
C VAL A 75 11.94 6.82 -0.35
N GLY A 76 12.86 7.19 0.52
CA GLY A 76 14.16 6.54 0.64
C GLY A 76 15.27 7.47 1.11
N LEU A 77 16.52 6.98 1.05
CA LEU A 77 17.70 7.65 1.60
C LEU A 77 18.27 8.77 0.72
N GLN A 78 17.68 9.05 -0.44
CA GLN A 78 18.15 10.10 -1.34
C GLN A 78 17.50 11.44 -1.04
N THR A 79 18.27 12.51 -1.16
CA THR A 79 17.81 13.88 -0.89
C THR A 79 16.69 14.37 -1.82
N SER A 80 16.63 13.84 -3.05
CA SER A 80 15.57 14.13 -4.00
C SER A 80 14.19 13.60 -3.56
N HIS A 81 14.14 12.71 -2.58
CA HIS A 81 12.91 12.09 -2.08
C HIS A 81 12.26 12.85 -0.91
N ARG A 82 12.62 14.10 -0.69
CA ARG A 82 12.17 14.87 0.49
C ARG A 82 10.65 14.96 0.65
N TYR A 83 9.90 15.10 -0.45
CA TYR A 83 8.44 15.20 -0.41
C TYR A 83 7.81 13.86 -0.02
N GLY A 84 8.19 12.78 -0.68
CA GLY A 84 7.75 11.43 -0.31
C GLY A 84 8.15 11.06 1.12
N ASN A 85 9.35 11.42 1.54
CA ASN A 85 9.80 11.21 2.92
C ASN A 85 8.95 12.03 3.92
N ALA A 86 8.60 13.27 3.62
CA ALA A 86 7.75 14.09 4.46
C ALA A 86 6.33 13.50 4.58
N THR A 87 5.75 13.06 3.46
CA THR A 87 4.44 12.39 3.44
C THR A 87 4.48 11.10 4.26
N MET A 88 5.53 10.28 4.09
CA MET A 88 5.72 9.06 4.87
C MET A 88 5.83 9.36 6.38
N LEU A 89 6.58 10.40 6.76
CA LEU A 89 6.74 10.77 8.16
C LEU A 89 5.46 11.34 8.78
N ALA A 90 4.59 11.95 7.99
CA ALA A 90 3.31 12.47 8.43
C ALA A 90 2.19 11.42 8.50
N ALA A 91 2.36 10.28 7.80
CA ALA A 91 1.37 9.21 7.77
C ALA A 91 1.24 8.49 9.13
N ASP A 92 0.04 8.05 9.46
CA ASP A 92 -0.29 7.23 10.64
C ASP A 92 -0.66 5.78 10.30
N PHE A 93 -0.94 5.51 9.02
CA PHE A 93 -1.25 4.18 8.50
C PHE A 93 -0.57 3.97 7.15
N VAL A 94 -0.04 2.77 6.94
CA VAL A 94 0.63 2.39 5.69
C VAL A 94 0.11 1.04 5.19
N LEU A 95 -0.45 1.05 3.99
CA LEU A 95 -0.76 -0.15 3.22
C LEU A 95 0.38 -0.44 2.25
N GLY A 96 1.24 -1.40 2.57
CA GLY A 96 2.31 -1.85 1.69
C GLY A 96 1.88 -3.01 0.82
N ILE A 97 2.04 -2.91 -0.50
CA ILE A 97 1.65 -3.95 -1.45
C ILE A 97 2.83 -4.30 -2.35
N GLY A 98 3.22 -5.57 -2.34
CA GLY A 98 4.25 -6.11 -3.21
C GLY A 98 5.64 -5.48 -3.02
N ASN A 99 5.97 -5.10 -1.80
CA ASN A 99 7.28 -4.57 -1.42
C ASN A 99 7.85 -5.32 -0.21
N ARG A 100 9.17 -5.47 -0.18
CA ARG A 100 9.88 -6.23 0.85
C ARG A 100 10.52 -5.37 1.93
N TRP A 101 10.18 -4.11 2.03
CA TRP A 101 10.73 -3.16 3.00
C TRP A 101 12.27 -3.11 2.99
N ALA A 102 12.87 -2.94 1.79
CA ALA A 102 14.32 -2.85 1.67
C ALA A 102 14.85 -1.63 2.43
N ASN A 103 16.03 -1.76 3.04
CA ASN A 103 16.62 -0.71 3.88
C ASN A 103 16.86 0.63 3.17
N ARG A 104 17.08 0.63 1.86
CA ARG A 104 17.19 1.87 1.05
C ARG A 104 15.88 2.65 0.99
N HIS A 105 14.74 1.98 1.18
CA HIS A 105 13.43 2.59 1.27
C HIS A 105 13.11 2.98 2.72
N THR A 106 13.31 2.09 3.68
CA THR A 106 12.91 2.31 5.07
C THR A 106 13.91 3.12 5.88
N GLY A 107 15.20 3.03 5.57
CA GLY A 107 16.24 3.48 6.48
C GLY A 107 16.18 2.70 7.80
N SER A 108 16.25 3.39 8.94
CA SER A 108 16.06 2.79 10.26
C SER A 108 14.60 2.37 10.48
N PRO A 109 14.32 1.07 10.70
CA PRO A 109 12.95 0.58 10.98
C PRO A 109 12.32 1.26 12.19
N GLU A 110 13.08 1.59 13.21
CA GLU A 110 12.60 2.25 14.42
C GLU A 110 11.99 3.63 14.12
N VAL A 111 12.61 4.39 13.23
CA VAL A 111 12.10 5.69 12.78
C VAL A 111 10.95 5.50 11.79
N TYR A 112 11.11 4.55 10.87
CA TYR A 112 10.14 4.27 9.82
C TYR A 112 8.80 3.81 10.38
N CYS A 113 8.80 2.98 11.43
CA CYS A 113 7.58 2.41 12.02
C CYS A 113 6.95 3.30 13.09
N LYS A 114 7.68 4.28 13.63
CA LYS A 114 7.22 5.06 14.79
C LYS A 114 5.90 5.78 14.53
N GLY A 115 4.88 5.45 15.32
CA GLY A 115 3.55 6.09 15.26
C GLY A 115 2.70 5.68 14.05
N ARG A 116 3.02 4.58 13.38
CA ARG A 116 2.32 4.09 12.20
C ARG A 116 1.82 2.67 12.39
N THR A 117 0.65 2.42 11.86
CA THR A 117 0.04 1.09 11.72
C THR A 117 0.33 0.56 10.32
N PHE A 118 0.71 -0.70 10.20
CA PHE A 118 1.07 -1.30 8.91
C PHE A 118 0.16 -2.46 8.54
N VAL A 119 -0.32 -2.45 7.30
CA VAL A 119 -0.85 -3.62 6.60
C VAL A 119 0.12 -3.99 5.49
N HIS A 120 0.56 -5.25 5.45
CA HIS A 120 1.52 -5.73 4.45
C HIS A 120 0.93 -6.83 3.60
N VAL A 121 0.85 -6.61 2.30
CA VAL A 121 0.42 -7.58 1.29
C VAL A 121 1.63 -7.99 0.47
N ASP A 122 1.99 -9.27 0.53
CA ASP A 122 3.08 -9.84 -0.26
C ASP A 122 2.74 -11.26 -0.70
N ILE A 123 3.22 -11.66 -1.88
CA ILE A 123 3.04 -13.01 -2.40
C ILE A 123 3.92 -14.04 -1.64
N GLU A 124 5.06 -13.57 -1.12
CA GLU A 124 6.03 -14.39 -0.43
C GLU A 124 5.81 -14.28 1.10
N PRO A 125 5.31 -15.35 1.75
CA PRO A 125 4.99 -15.29 3.18
C PRO A 125 6.18 -14.96 4.08
N THR A 126 7.41 -15.29 3.66
CA THR A 126 8.62 -15.01 4.44
C THR A 126 9.02 -13.53 4.45
N GLN A 127 8.43 -12.70 3.59
CA GLN A 127 8.64 -11.26 3.62
C GLN A 127 7.80 -10.57 4.70
N ILE A 128 6.67 -11.16 5.08
CA ILE A 128 5.79 -10.59 6.10
C ILE A 128 6.44 -10.77 7.48
N GLY A 129 6.67 -9.66 8.17
CA GLY A 129 7.35 -9.67 9.47
C GLY A 129 8.88 -9.76 9.41
N ARG A 130 9.49 -9.83 8.22
CA ARG A 130 10.95 -9.98 8.08
C ARG A 130 11.75 -8.77 8.55
N VAL A 131 11.27 -7.55 8.30
CA VAL A 131 11.96 -6.30 8.68
C VAL A 131 11.35 -5.71 9.94
N PHE A 132 10.02 -5.69 10.01
CA PHE A 132 9.22 -5.32 11.18
C PHE A 132 7.86 -6.01 11.09
N ASN A 133 7.20 -6.19 12.24
CA ASN A 133 5.90 -6.84 12.29
C ASN A 133 4.80 -5.87 11.88
N PRO A 134 4.03 -6.16 10.80
CA PRO A 134 2.81 -5.42 10.52
C PRO A 134 1.69 -5.84 11.47
N GLU A 135 0.72 -4.96 11.71
CA GLU A 135 -0.50 -5.30 12.46
C GLU A 135 -1.40 -6.27 11.70
N LEU A 136 -1.30 -6.26 10.36
CA LEU A 136 -1.98 -7.24 9.52
C LEU A 136 -1.08 -7.63 8.35
N GLY A 137 -0.73 -8.91 8.28
CA GLY A 137 -0.07 -9.53 7.13
C GLY A 137 -1.06 -10.28 6.25
N ILE A 138 -0.98 -10.11 4.93
CA ILE A 138 -1.83 -10.78 3.94
C ILE A 138 -0.95 -11.43 2.89
N VAL A 139 -0.95 -12.75 2.85
CA VAL A 139 -0.26 -13.51 1.80
C VAL A 139 -1.14 -13.57 0.57
N SER A 140 -0.78 -12.83 -0.46
CA SER A 140 -1.56 -12.74 -1.70
C SER A 140 -0.73 -12.23 -2.87
N ASP A 141 -1.07 -12.72 -4.07
CA ASP A 141 -0.73 -12.03 -5.31
C ASP A 141 -1.27 -10.60 -5.29
N ALA A 142 -0.49 -9.63 -5.76
CA ALA A 142 -0.87 -8.22 -5.70
C ALA A 142 -2.13 -7.90 -6.51
N LYS A 143 -2.30 -8.54 -7.68
CA LYS A 143 -3.49 -8.37 -8.51
C LYS A 143 -4.75 -8.90 -7.82
N ALA A 144 -4.68 -10.13 -7.30
CA ALA A 144 -5.81 -10.74 -6.57
C ALA A 144 -6.23 -9.90 -5.34
N ALA A 145 -5.26 -9.36 -4.59
CA ALA A 145 -5.55 -8.47 -3.47
C ALA A 145 -6.20 -7.16 -3.93
N LEU A 146 -5.62 -6.50 -4.95
CA LEU A 146 -6.13 -5.21 -5.45
C LEU A 146 -7.51 -5.35 -6.10
N GLU A 147 -7.81 -6.44 -6.80
CA GLU A 147 -9.16 -6.72 -7.30
C GLU A 147 -10.19 -6.72 -6.17
N LEU A 148 -9.88 -7.40 -5.05
CA LEU A 148 -10.76 -7.41 -3.88
C LEU A 148 -10.81 -6.04 -3.17
N PHE A 149 -9.69 -5.33 -3.05
CA PHE A 149 -9.67 -3.97 -2.49
C PHE A 149 -10.58 -3.03 -3.28
N VAL A 150 -10.48 -3.03 -4.61
CA VAL A 150 -11.34 -2.23 -5.50
C VAL A 150 -12.80 -2.65 -5.37
N GLN A 151 -13.09 -3.95 -5.40
CA GLN A 151 -14.45 -4.45 -5.28
C GLN A 151 -15.09 -4.01 -3.96
N VAL A 152 -14.45 -4.26 -2.82
CA VAL A 152 -15.00 -3.93 -1.51
C VAL A 152 -15.07 -2.42 -1.30
N ALA A 153 -14.10 -1.65 -1.81
CA ALA A 153 -14.15 -0.19 -1.78
C ALA A 153 -15.36 0.37 -2.56
N LYS A 154 -15.63 -0.16 -3.75
CA LYS A 154 -16.83 0.22 -4.55
C LYS A 154 -18.13 -0.09 -3.80
N GLU A 155 -18.23 -1.28 -3.19
CA GLU A 155 -19.39 -1.67 -2.39
C GLU A 155 -19.58 -0.74 -1.19
N ARG A 156 -18.49 -0.39 -0.48
CA ARG A 156 -18.53 0.57 0.64
C ARG A 156 -18.91 1.98 0.18
N LYS A 157 -18.40 2.41 -0.97
CA LYS A 157 -18.74 3.72 -1.56
C LYS A 157 -20.25 3.78 -1.92
N ALA A 158 -20.77 2.74 -2.55
CA ALA A 158 -22.21 2.64 -2.86
C ALA A 158 -23.08 2.66 -1.59
N ALA A 159 -22.61 2.04 -0.51
CA ALA A 159 -23.27 2.05 0.80
C ALA A 159 -22.99 3.32 1.63
N LYS A 160 -22.26 4.31 1.10
CA LYS A 160 -21.81 5.54 1.80
C LYS A 160 -21.02 5.27 3.08
N LYS A 161 -20.24 4.18 3.09
CA LYS A 161 -19.38 3.73 4.22
C LYS A 161 -17.88 3.81 3.92
N LEU A 162 -17.50 4.24 2.71
CA LEU A 162 -16.10 4.46 2.37
C LEU A 162 -15.68 5.86 2.83
N LYS A 163 -14.62 5.93 3.63
CA LYS A 163 -13.99 7.20 4.01
C LYS A 163 -13.19 7.71 2.82
N ASP A 164 -13.30 9.00 2.56
CA ASP A 164 -12.54 9.71 1.53
C ASP A 164 -11.40 10.48 2.21
N PHE A 165 -10.22 10.41 1.63
CA PHE A 165 -9.01 11.04 2.13
C PHE A 165 -8.45 12.11 1.17
N SER A 166 -9.27 12.60 0.25
CA SER A 166 -8.84 13.59 -0.77
C SER A 166 -8.32 14.90 -0.17
N ASP A 167 -8.63 15.19 1.09
CA ASP A 167 -8.15 16.39 1.80
C ASP A 167 -6.79 16.19 2.47
N TRP A 168 -6.25 14.99 2.47
CA TRP A 168 -4.94 14.60 3.05
C TRP A 168 -3.72 14.90 2.12
#